data_0e0921e104d8ca8be165e5cefad0b325
#
_entry.id   0e0921e104d8ca8be165e5cefad0b325
#
_cell.length_a   1.000
_cell.length_b   1.000
_cell.length_c   1.000
_cell.angle_alpha   90.00
_cell.angle_beta   90.00
_cell.angle_gamma   90.00
#
_symmetry.space_group_name_H-M   'P 1'
#
loop_
_entity.id
_entity.type
_entity.pdbx_description
1 polymer ?
#
loop_
_entity_poly.entity_id
_entity_poly.type
_entity_poly.pdbx_seq_one_letter_code
_entity_poly.pdbx_strand_id
1 'polypeptide(L)'
;MRGMMANAVTVTLWALIGSHGLINVGKAQNPVAATSAQIPKTWDPQGVAALEVPLANPAYSPVHVTSDYYYRMPARPIYKSYPIYAPGKGPAGYLEWLKQQEPEIVFDAAKLKTEADWVRAGEIVFEAPINYVPVSSHPLSDPEFYVKSGTLLASDGTLPIPYVIRKKGVVEVGELSCADCHSRIMPDGTIIKGAQGNQPHGLLQAFKMRQRAAQADDEVKQLARVRRGQQMIFGAPWIQADPSELMSISEIAAVRGAISQGVAPREGTSLRYAVQVPDLIGVKDRRYLDHTGLVRHRSIEDLMRYAALNQDAQLLSRYGDFIPGGKDFRELPDPLTRSRYSDEQLYALALYLYSLTPPPNPNKFDSVAARGQKVFQRAGCVGCHTPPLYTNNKLTPAEGFQVPEEHPVKYDVMPISVGTDSSSALRTRRGTGYYKVPSLRGVWYRGPFEHNGSVATLEDWFDSRRLRDDYVPTGYKPYGVKTRAVKGHEFGLELSPEDRKALVAFLKTL
;
A
#
# COMPACT_ATOMS: atom_id res chain seq x y z
N MET A 1 18.03 67.32 -49.18
CA MET A 1 16.99 68.35 -48.83
C MET A 1 16.08 67.81 -47.80
N ARG A 2 16.00 68.49 -46.67
CA ARG A 2 14.94 68.54 -45.64
C ARG A 2 14.50 67.22 -45.05
N GLY A 3 14.38 66.98 -43.73
CA GLY A 3 14.59 67.87 -42.60
C GLY A 3 14.27 67.03 -41.34
N MET A 4 15.10 67.25 -40.33
CA MET A 4 14.91 66.75 -38.97
C MET A 4 13.62 67.28 -38.35
N MET A 5 12.90 66.45 -37.59
CA MET A 5 12.19 66.94 -36.40
C MET A 5 12.32 65.86 -35.27
N ALA A 6 12.99 66.26 -34.22
CA ALA A 6 13.07 65.62 -32.98
C ALA A 6 11.81 65.91 -32.16
N ASN A 7 11.18 64.90 -31.54
CA ASN A 7 10.21 65.12 -30.48
C ASN A 7 10.76 64.50 -29.17
N ALA A 8 11.05 65.40 -28.26
CA ALA A 8 11.39 65.12 -26.90
C ALA A 8 10.14 64.63 -26.16
N VAL A 9 10.23 63.43 -25.49
CA VAL A 9 9.21 62.98 -24.56
C VAL A 9 9.74 63.22 -23.16
N THR A 10 9.07 64.09 -22.46
CA THR A 10 9.30 64.46 -21.08
C THR A 10 8.92 63.27 -20.16
N VAL A 11 9.89 62.77 -19.38
CA VAL A 11 9.65 61.76 -18.34
C VAL A 11 9.23 62.49 -17.06
N THR A 12 7.97 62.34 -16.69
CA THR A 12 7.43 62.82 -15.40
C THR A 12 7.64 61.73 -14.35
N LEU A 13 8.51 62.00 -13.39
CA LEU A 13 8.73 61.16 -12.22
C LEU A 13 7.54 61.32 -11.25
N TRP A 14 6.75 60.26 -11.04
CA TRP A 14 5.82 60.18 -9.92
C TRP A 14 6.46 59.38 -8.78
N ALA A 15 6.77 60.03 -7.68
CA ALA A 15 7.14 59.43 -6.43
C ALA A 15 5.88 58.85 -5.78
N LEU A 16 5.78 57.51 -5.73
CA LEU A 16 4.77 56.83 -4.94
C LEU A 16 5.34 56.51 -3.56
N ILE A 17 4.76 57.20 -2.59
CA ILE A 17 4.97 57.01 -1.15
C ILE A 17 4.50 55.58 -0.81
N GLY A 18 5.43 54.74 -0.30
CA GLY A 18 5.14 53.41 0.13
C GLY A 18 4.28 53.38 1.42
N SER A 19 3.05 52.94 1.30
CA SER A 19 2.29 52.47 2.45
C SER A 19 2.74 51.04 2.83
N HIS A 20 3.41 50.90 3.96
CA HIS A 20 3.71 49.62 4.56
C HIS A 20 2.39 48.94 4.97
N GLY A 21 1.85 48.13 4.09
CA GLY A 21 0.82 47.16 4.44
C GLY A 21 1.42 46.10 5.35
N LEU A 22 1.07 46.13 6.63
CA LEU A 22 1.29 45.05 7.56
C LEU A 22 0.65 43.79 6.97
N ILE A 23 1.47 42.85 6.51
CA ILE A 23 1.02 41.52 6.21
C ILE A 23 0.59 40.92 7.55
N ASN A 24 -0.70 40.88 7.75
CA ASN A 24 -1.33 40.14 8.82
C ASN A 24 -1.05 38.65 8.55
N VAL A 25 -0.01 38.11 9.17
CA VAL A 25 0.23 36.67 9.25
C VAL A 25 -0.94 36.11 10.06
N GLY A 26 -1.97 35.70 9.35
CA GLY A 26 -3.10 35.02 9.95
C GLY A 26 -2.55 33.87 10.77
N LYS A 27 -2.79 33.91 12.08
CA LYS A 27 -2.57 32.76 12.97
C LYS A 27 -3.28 31.59 12.30
N ALA A 28 -2.54 30.55 11.96
CA ALA A 28 -3.10 29.29 11.56
C ALA A 28 -4.14 28.91 12.64
N GLN A 29 -5.42 28.91 12.25
CA GLN A 29 -6.46 28.40 13.14
C GLN A 29 -6.11 26.94 13.36
N ASN A 30 -5.85 26.56 14.59
CA ASN A 30 -5.76 25.16 15.00
C ASN A 30 -7.05 24.49 14.52
N PRO A 31 -6.99 23.42 13.74
CA PRO A 31 -8.20 22.73 13.34
C PRO A 31 -8.95 22.30 14.59
N VAL A 32 -10.19 22.72 14.70
CA VAL A 32 -11.08 22.32 15.80
C VAL A 32 -11.27 20.81 15.67
N ALA A 33 -11.01 20.07 16.74
CA ALA A 33 -11.26 18.62 16.75
C ALA A 33 -12.71 18.36 16.36
N ALA A 34 -12.89 17.52 15.34
CA ALA A 34 -14.22 17.16 14.87
C ALA A 34 -15.01 16.48 16.00
N THR A 35 -16.19 16.98 16.30
CA THR A 35 -17.14 16.25 17.16
C THR A 35 -17.70 15.06 16.38
N SER A 36 -18.24 14.03 17.05
CA SER A 36 -18.81 12.86 16.39
C SER A 36 -19.86 13.20 15.33
N ALA A 37 -20.53 14.33 15.45
CA ALA A 37 -21.49 14.87 14.48
C ALA A 37 -20.83 15.41 13.19
N GLN A 38 -19.50 15.62 13.18
CA GLN A 38 -18.75 16.15 12.03
C GLN A 38 -17.96 15.07 11.28
N ILE A 39 -17.93 13.83 11.77
CA ILE A 39 -17.25 12.73 11.11
C ILE A 39 -18.04 12.31 9.87
N PRO A 40 -17.40 12.31 8.69
CA PRO A 40 -18.08 11.96 7.45
C PRO A 40 -18.47 10.48 7.43
N LYS A 41 -19.56 10.16 6.76
CA LYS A 41 -19.95 8.78 6.51
C LYS A 41 -19.05 8.14 5.48
N THR A 42 -18.46 6.99 5.84
CA THR A 42 -17.61 6.23 4.94
C THR A 42 -18.37 5.74 3.72
N TRP A 43 -19.55 5.18 3.92
CA TRP A 43 -20.29 4.45 2.87
C TRP A 43 -21.50 5.23 2.37
N ASP A 44 -21.31 6.47 1.94
CA ASP A 44 -22.37 7.18 1.24
C ASP A 44 -22.44 6.74 -0.25
N PRO A 45 -23.65 6.62 -0.83
CA PRO A 45 -23.81 6.06 -2.17
C PRO A 45 -23.09 6.83 -3.28
N GLN A 46 -23.06 8.16 -3.19
CA GLN A 46 -22.43 9.00 -4.23
C GLN A 46 -20.90 8.91 -4.15
N GLY A 47 -20.36 8.93 -2.94
CA GLY A 47 -18.92 8.77 -2.72
C GLY A 47 -18.39 7.41 -3.17
N VAL A 48 -19.14 6.34 -2.86
CA VAL A 48 -18.82 4.98 -3.29
C VAL A 48 -18.89 4.84 -4.81
N ALA A 49 -19.93 5.34 -5.46
CA ALA A 49 -20.09 5.28 -6.92
C ALA A 49 -19.01 6.07 -7.68
N ALA A 50 -18.46 7.13 -7.08
CA ALA A 50 -17.44 7.97 -7.68
C ALA A 50 -16.00 7.62 -7.25
N LEU A 51 -15.82 6.57 -6.47
CA LEU A 51 -14.55 6.24 -5.83
C LEU A 51 -13.52 5.73 -6.82
N GLU A 52 -13.91 4.82 -7.69
CA GLU A 52 -12.98 4.03 -8.50
C GLU A 52 -12.91 4.50 -9.95
N VAL A 53 -11.74 4.32 -10.54
CA VAL A 53 -11.52 4.33 -11.98
C VAL A 53 -12.05 3.02 -12.53
N PRO A 54 -12.76 2.99 -13.67
CA PRO A 54 -13.22 1.75 -14.27
C PRO A 54 -12.07 0.76 -14.50
N LEU A 55 -12.36 -0.54 -14.40
CA LEU A 55 -11.40 -1.55 -14.81
C LEU A 55 -11.12 -1.48 -16.33
N ALA A 56 -10.02 -2.06 -16.76
CA ALA A 56 -9.63 -2.14 -18.16
C ALA A 56 -10.74 -2.76 -19.05
N ASN A 57 -11.53 -3.70 -18.49
CA ASN A 57 -12.82 -4.08 -19.02
C ASN A 57 -13.92 -3.55 -18.09
N PRO A 58 -14.63 -2.48 -18.47
CA PRO A 58 -15.62 -1.83 -17.60
C PRO A 58 -16.78 -2.72 -17.15
N ALA A 59 -17.10 -3.78 -17.91
CA ALA A 59 -18.16 -4.74 -17.57
C ALA A 59 -17.89 -5.48 -16.24
N TYR A 60 -16.63 -5.55 -15.83
CA TYR A 60 -16.22 -6.18 -14.57
C TYR A 60 -15.83 -5.17 -13.48
N SER A 61 -16.12 -3.88 -13.70
CA SER A 61 -15.95 -2.88 -12.62
C SER A 61 -16.76 -3.25 -11.39
N PRO A 62 -16.22 -3.05 -10.19
CA PRO A 62 -16.85 -3.56 -8.98
C PRO A 62 -18.20 -2.89 -8.69
N VAL A 63 -19.17 -3.70 -8.28
CA VAL A 63 -20.42 -3.23 -7.68
C VAL A 63 -20.36 -3.57 -6.21
N HIS A 64 -20.41 -2.56 -5.38
CA HIS A 64 -20.32 -2.68 -3.93
C HIS A 64 -21.67 -2.88 -3.25
N VAL A 65 -21.64 -3.34 -1.99
CA VAL A 65 -22.84 -3.42 -1.14
C VAL A 65 -23.48 -2.04 -0.97
N THR A 66 -24.79 -2.03 -0.69
CA THR A 66 -25.52 -0.80 -0.40
C THR A 66 -25.12 -0.20 0.95
N SER A 67 -25.38 1.09 1.16
CA SER A 67 -25.19 1.75 2.45
C SER A 67 -25.96 1.06 3.57
N ASP A 68 -27.21 0.67 3.31
CA ASP A 68 -28.03 -0.03 4.31
C ASP A 68 -27.41 -1.35 4.74
N TYR A 69 -26.88 -2.14 3.79
CA TYR A 69 -26.17 -3.36 4.11
C TYR A 69 -24.91 -3.06 4.94
N TYR A 70 -24.08 -2.11 4.50
CA TYR A 70 -22.83 -1.75 5.17
C TYR A 70 -23.07 -1.30 6.60
N TYR A 71 -24.04 -0.41 6.84
CA TYR A 71 -24.30 0.13 8.18
C TYR A 71 -25.05 -0.81 9.12
N ARG A 72 -25.67 -1.88 8.61
CA ARG A 72 -26.19 -2.96 9.46
C ARG A 72 -25.10 -3.87 10.03
N MET A 73 -23.91 -3.92 9.42
CA MET A 73 -22.81 -4.64 10.01
C MET A 73 -22.34 -3.98 11.31
N PRO A 74 -22.18 -4.73 12.41
CA PRO A 74 -21.72 -4.15 13.67
C PRO A 74 -20.29 -3.61 13.54
N ALA A 75 -20.01 -2.55 14.30
CA ALA A 75 -18.66 -2.02 14.39
C ALA A 75 -17.73 -3.05 15.07
N ARG A 76 -16.52 -3.19 14.53
CA ARG A 76 -15.50 -4.08 15.05
C ARG A 76 -14.92 -3.53 16.36
N PRO A 77 -14.87 -4.30 17.43
CA PRO A 77 -14.14 -3.91 18.62
C PRO A 77 -12.63 -3.92 18.35
N ILE A 78 -11.93 -2.90 18.83
CA ILE A 78 -10.48 -2.85 18.78
C ILE A 78 -9.93 -3.24 20.15
N TYR A 79 -9.33 -4.42 20.21
CA TYR A 79 -8.75 -4.96 21.45
C TYR A 79 -7.33 -4.45 21.65
N LYS A 80 -6.91 -4.39 22.90
CA LYS A 80 -5.55 -4.05 23.30
C LYS A 80 -4.55 -5.04 22.70
N SER A 81 -3.52 -4.50 22.11
CA SER A 81 -2.38 -5.22 21.54
C SER A 81 -1.25 -5.34 22.54
N TYR A 82 -0.60 -6.51 22.56
CA TYR A 82 0.57 -6.80 23.37
C TYR A 82 1.72 -7.27 22.48
N PRO A 83 2.97 -6.87 22.72
CA PRO A 83 4.10 -7.25 21.86
C PRO A 83 4.32 -8.76 21.84
N ILE A 84 4.74 -9.28 20.69
CA ILE A 84 5.24 -10.64 20.52
C ILE A 84 6.76 -10.57 20.49
N TYR A 85 7.41 -11.24 21.43
CA TYR A 85 8.85 -11.38 21.45
C TYR A 85 9.29 -12.68 20.79
N ALA A 86 10.38 -12.65 20.05
CA ALA A 86 11.04 -13.85 19.58
C ALA A 86 11.51 -14.74 20.77
N PRO A 87 11.70 -16.05 20.57
CA PRO A 87 12.11 -16.95 21.63
C PRO A 87 13.36 -16.46 22.38
N GLY A 88 13.27 -16.40 23.70
CA GLY A 88 14.36 -15.94 24.57
C GLY A 88 14.57 -14.41 24.63
N LYS A 89 13.72 -13.60 23.98
CA LYS A 89 13.82 -12.13 23.98
C LYS A 89 12.80 -11.45 24.92
N GLY A 90 11.72 -12.11 25.24
CA GLY A 90 10.67 -11.56 26.10
C GLY A 90 10.92 -11.75 27.60
N PRO A 91 10.15 -11.05 28.46
CA PRO A 91 10.18 -11.24 29.91
C PRO A 91 9.86 -12.68 30.31
N ALA A 92 10.50 -13.17 31.38
CA ALA A 92 10.19 -14.49 31.93
C ALA A 92 8.71 -14.55 32.37
N GLY A 93 8.02 -15.66 32.05
CA GLY A 93 6.60 -15.85 32.41
C GLY A 93 5.61 -14.98 31.62
N TYR A 94 6.03 -14.32 30.55
CA TYR A 94 5.21 -13.35 29.79
C TYR A 94 3.90 -13.95 29.26
N LEU A 95 3.92 -15.15 28.68
CA LEU A 95 2.68 -15.81 28.20
C LEU A 95 1.72 -16.15 29.34
N GLU A 96 2.24 -16.56 30.49
CA GLU A 96 1.39 -16.88 31.66
C GLU A 96 0.79 -15.60 32.24
N TRP A 97 1.54 -14.50 32.24
CA TRP A 97 1.02 -13.18 32.62
C TRP A 97 -0.09 -12.72 31.63
N LEU A 98 0.09 -12.92 30.31
CA LEU A 98 -0.93 -12.60 29.31
C LEU A 98 -2.24 -13.37 29.54
N LYS A 99 -2.17 -14.66 29.91
CA LYS A 99 -3.36 -15.47 30.21
C LYS A 99 -4.19 -14.93 31.38
N GLN A 100 -3.58 -14.14 32.27
CA GLN A 100 -4.26 -13.51 33.40
C GLN A 100 -4.93 -12.18 33.05
N GLN A 101 -4.63 -11.61 31.88
CA GLN A 101 -5.22 -10.33 31.48
C GLN A 101 -6.68 -10.48 31.08
N GLU A 102 -7.48 -9.47 31.40
CA GLU A 102 -8.85 -9.34 30.94
C GLU A 102 -8.89 -8.77 29.50
N PRO A 103 -9.92 -9.13 28.69
CA PRO A 103 -10.18 -8.46 27.44
C PRO A 103 -10.37 -6.94 27.64
N GLU A 104 -9.64 -6.14 26.89
CA GLU A 104 -9.73 -4.67 26.97
C GLU A 104 -9.99 -4.10 25.58
N ILE A 105 -11.10 -3.34 25.41
CA ILE A 105 -11.41 -2.57 24.21
C ILE A 105 -10.81 -1.18 24.39
N VAL A 106 -9.90 -0.79 23.46
CA VAL A 106 -9.08 0.40 23.60
C VAL A 106 -9.51 1.57 22.71
N PHE A 107 -10.45 1.37 21.79
CA PHE A 107 -10.99 2.43 20.95
C PHE A 107 -12.35 2.89 21.49
N ASP A 108 -12.42 4.15 21.90
CA ASP A 108 -13.65 4.80 22.36
C ASP A 108 -13.69 6.24 21.82
N ALA A 109 -14.46 6.47 20.77
CA ALA A 109 -14.56 7.77 20.12
C ALA A 109 -15.05 8.89 21.06
N ALA A 110 -15.85 8.56 22.09
CA ALA A 110 -16.35 9.54 23.04
C ALA A 110 -15.24 10.17 23.90
N LYS A 111 -14.11 9.51 24.02
CA LYS A 111 -12.93 10.00 24.78
C LYS A 111 -11.98 10.85 23.93
N LEU A 112 -12.11 10.90 22.61
CA LEU A 112 -11.23 11.64 21.71
C LEU A 112 -11.65 13.10 21.64
N LYS A 113 -10.81 14.03 22.15
CA LYS A 113 -11.14 15.45 22.28
C LYS A 113 -10.29 16.35 21.39
N THR A 114 -9.08 15.92 21.05
CA THR A 114 -8.11 16.68 20.26
C THR A 114 -7.70 15.94 19.01
N GLU A 115 -7.17 16.63 18.01
CA GLU A 115 -6.59 16.00 16.83
C GLU A 115 -5.52 14.97 17.19
N ALA A 116 -4.69 15.28 18.19
CA ALA A 116 -3.68 14.34 18.69
C ALA A 116 -4.31 13.08 19.31
N ASP A 117 -5.48 13.15 19.93
CA ASP A 117 -6.20 11.96 20.41
C ASP A 117 -6.66 11.11 19.24
N TRP A 118 -7.22 11.73 18.20
CA TRP A 118 -7.65 11.05 16.97
C TRP A 118 -6.48 10.39 16.26
N VAL A 119 -5.34 11.05 16.12
CA VAL A 119 -4.13 10.49 15.50
C VAL A 119 -3.63 9.28 16.30
N ARG A 120 -3.55 9.37 17.64
CA ARG A 120 -3.16 8.23 18.49
C ARG A 120 -4.15 7.07 18.39
N ALA A 121 -5.46 7.35 18.37
CA ALA A 121 -6.48 6.33 18.18
C ALA A 121 -6.37 5.70 16.78
N GLY A 122 -6.00 6.47 15.77
CA GLY A 122 -5.74 5.99 14.42
C GLY A 122 -4.53 5.06 14.34
N GLU A 123 -3.48 5.31 15.12
CA GLU A 123 -2.34 4.39 15.25
C GLU A 123 -2.78 3.05 15.83
N ILE A 124 -3.63 3.07 16.87
CA ILE A 124 -4.20 1.85 17.45
C ILE A 124 -5.00 1.06 16.39
N VAL A 125 -5.79 1.74 15.55
CA VAL A 125 -6.55 1.10 14.46
C VAL A 125 -5.62 0.56 13.39
N PHE A 126 -4.52 1.26 13.05
CA PHE A 126 -3.50 0.82 12.09
C PHE A 126 -2.82 -0.49 12.52
N GLU A 127 -2.59 -0.67 13.82
CA GLU A 127 -1.97 -1.86 14.39
C GLU A 127 -2.96 -2.97 14.72
N ALA A 128 -4.27 -2.65 14.77
CA ALA A 128 -5.29 -3.61 15.16
C ALA A 128 -5.45 -4.74 14.12
N PRO A 129 -5.33 -6.01 14.54
CA PRO A 129 -5.52 -7.14 13.65
C PRO A 129 -7.00 -7.37 13.32
N ILE A 130 -7.24 -8.02 12.18
CA ILE A 130 -8.58 -8.45 11.76
C ILE A 130 -8.77 -9.96 11.81
N ASN A 131 -7.69 -10.70 11.94
CA ASN A 131 -7.69 -12.15 12.11
C ASN A 131 -6.98 -12.54 13.41
N TYR A 132 -7.49 -13.56 14.09
CA TYR A 132 -7.00 -13.99 15.40
C TYR A 132 -6.81 -15.51 15.40
N VAL A 133 -5.61 -15.96 15.76
CA VAL A 133 -5.24 -17.38 15.81
C VAL A 133 -4.74 -17.70 17.21
N PRO A 134 -5.31 -18.68 17.93
CA PRO A 134 -4.79 -19.10 19.24
C PRO A 134 -3.29 -19.39 19.14
N VAL A 135 -2.51 -18.91 20.10
CA VAL A 135 -1.05 -19.08 20.12
C VAL A 135 -0.64 -20.55 20.07
N SER A 136 -1.42 -21.45 20.69
CA SER A 136 -1.21 -22.90 20.66
C SER A 136 -1.28 -23.53 19.28
N SER A 137 -1.96 -22.85 18.33
CA SER A 137 -2.13 -23.29 16.94
C SER A 137 -1.30 -22.46 15.96
N HIS A 138 -0.49 -21.52 16.46
CA HIS A 138 0.32 -20.63 15.63
C HIS A 138 1.80 -21.03 15.69
N PRO A 139 2.53 -21.03 14.55
CA PRO A 139 3.91 -21.49 14.48
C PRO A 139 4.94 -20.62 15.22
N LEU A 140 4.54 -19.52 15.84
CA LEU A 140 5.43 -18.65 16.62
C LEU A 140 6.08 -19.32 17.83
N SER A 141 5.52 -20.43 18.30
CA SER A 141 6.13 -21.27 19.36
C SER A 141 7.28 -22.15 18.85
N ASP A 142 7.42 -22.31 17.53
CA ASP A 142 8.46 -23.10 16.90
C ASP A 142 9.69 -22.22 16.57
N PRO A 143 10.87 -22.45 17.18
CA PRO A 143 12.09 -21.69 16.85
C PRO A 143 12.49 -21.80 15.37
N GLU A 144 12.19 -22.91 14.69
CA GLU A 144 12.46 -23.06 13.26
C GLU A 144 11.62 -22.11 12.39
N PHE A 145 10.46 -21.67 12.90
CA PHE A 145 9.63 -20.69 12.21
C PHE A 145 10.42 -19.43 11.87
N TYR A 146 11.17 -18.88 12.81
CA TYR A 146 11.95 -17.64 12.63
C TYR A 146 13.06 -17.80 11.59
N VAL A 147 13.73 -18.95 11.61
CA VAL A 147 14.81 -19.27 10.66
C VAL A 147 14.25 -19.53 9.26
N LYS A 148 13.27 -20.43 9.16
CA LYS A 148 12.73 -20.88 7.86
C LYS A 148 11.84 -19.84 7.18
N SER A 149 11.18 -18.99 7.95
CA SER A 149 10.33 -17.92 7.39
C SER A 149 11.10 -16.66 7.07
N GLY A 150 12.33 -16.48 7.58
CA GLY A 150 13.10 -15.26 7.43
C GLY A 150 12.45 -14.04 8.09
N THR A 151 11.65 -14.26 9.16
CA THR A 151 10.96 -13.20 9.89
C THR A 151 11.95 -12.16 10.43
N LEU A 152 11.71 -10.89 10.12
CA LEU A 152 12.50 -9.77 10.63
C LEU A 152 12.02 -9.36 12.03
N LEU A 153 12.96 -9.01 12.89
CA LEU A 153 12.71 -8.59 14.27
C LEU A 153 13.10 -7.12 14.46
N ALA A 154 12.34 -6.44 15.31
CA ALA A 154 12.74 -5.13 15.82
C ALA A 154 13.99 -5.24 16.72
N SER A 155 14.63 -4.10 17.02
CA SER A 155 15.85 -4.04 17.85
C SER A 155 15.66 -4.59 19.26
N ASP A 156 14.43 -4.52 19.80
CA ASP A 156 14.05 -5.10 21.09
C ASP A 156 13.63 -6.58 21.01
N GLY A 157 13.75 -7.21 19.85
CA GLY A 157 13.41 -8.60 19.61
C GLY A 157 11.91 -8.84 19.40
N THR A 158 11.10 -7.79 19.20
CA THR A 158 9.67 -7.92 18.92
C THR A 158 9.37 -8.15 17.44
N LEU A 159 8.18 -8.70 17.18
CA LEU A 159 7.60 -8.83 15.85
C LEU A 159 6.61 -7.67 15.59
N PRO A 160 6.38 -7.28 14.31
CA PRO A 160 5.41 -6.23 13.96
C PRO A 160 3.94 -6.73 13.97
N ILE A 161 3.66 -7.82 14.66
CA ILE A 161 2.32 -8.37 14.89
C ILE A 161 2.09 -8.54 16.39
N PRO A 162 0.87 -8.36 16.92
CA PRO A 162 0.61 -8.40 18.34
C PRO A 162 0.04 -9.73 18.84
N TYR A 163 0.16 -9.97 20.16
CA TYR A 163 -0.80 -10.78 20.88
C TYR A 163 -2.05 -9.98 21.22
N VAL A 164 -3.20 -10.64 21.29
CA VAL A 164 -4.49 -10.06 21.68
C VAL A 164 -5.20 -11.00 22.64
N ILE A 165 -5.88 -10.42 23.64
CA ILE A 165 -6.72 -11.14 24.59
C ILE A 165 -8.18 -10.75 24.31
N ARG A 166 -8.96 -11.65 23.67
CA ARG A 166 -10.40 -11.45 23.43
C ARG A 166 -11.27 -12.24 24.41
N LYS A 167 -10.65 -13.21 25.08
CA LYS A 167 -11.25 -14.01 26.15
C LYS A 167 -10.17 -14.31 27.20
N LYS A 168 -10.49 -14.11 28.46
CA LYS A 168 -9.58 -14.46 29.57
C LYS A 168 -9.05 -15.87 29.44
N GLY A 169 -7.76 -16.07 29.66
CA GLY A 169 -7.07 -17.34 29.55
C GLY A 169 -6.68 -17.76 28.12
N VAL A 170 -7.12 -17.03 27.11
CA VAL A 170 -6.80 -17.33 25.70
C VAL A 170 -5.94 -16.22 25.10
N VAL A 171 -4.68 -16.55 24.78
CA VAL A 171 -3.78 -15.64 24.05
C VAL A 171 -3.86 -15.97 22.57
N GLU A 172 -4.16 -14.96 21.77
CA GLU A 172 -4.26 -15.08 20.31
C GLU A 172 -3.19 -14.24 19.62
N VAL A 173 -2.69 -14.75 18.50
CA VAL A 173 -1.84 -13.98 17.59
C VAL A 173 -2.76 -13.19 16.66
N GLY A 174 -2.56 -11.87 16.61
CA GLY A 174 -3.26 -10.98 15.71
C GLY A 174 -2.55 -10.93 14.35
N GLU A 175 -3.32 -11.08 13.26
CA GLU A 175 -2.83 -11.07 11.89
C GLU A 175 -3.62 -10.10 11.01
N LEU A 176 -3.05 -9.73 9.89
CA LEU A 176 -3.70 -8.89 8.86
C LEU A 176 -4.07 -7.48 9.35
N SER A 177 -3.23 -6.88 10.20
CA SER A 177 -3.33 -5.44 10.47
C SER A 177 -2.77 -4.64 9.29
N CYS A 178 -3.04 -3.32 9.25
CA CYS A 178 -2.36 -2.44 8.30
C CYS A 178 -0.84 -2.44 8.56
N ALA A 179 -0.44 -2.44 9.84
CA ALA A 179 0.96 -2.48 10.26
C ALA A 179 1.72 -3.72 9.78
N ASP A 180 1.05 -4.87 9.68
CA ASP A 180 1.66 -6.13 9.22
C ASP A 180 2.28 -6.01 7.82
N CYS A 181 1.61 -5.30 6.89
CA CYS A 181 2.12 -5.05 5.56
C CYS A 181 2.86 -3.71 5.43
N HIS A 182 2.47 -2.68 6.20
CA HIS A 182 2.95 -1.31 6.06
C HIS A 182 3.83 -0.86 7.23
N SER A 183 4.70 -1.74 7.72
CA SER A 183 5.80 -1.39 8.61
C SER A 183 7.11 -1.99 8.07
N ARG A 184 8.14 -1.16 7.99
CA ARG A 184 9.46 -1.56 7.54
C ARG A 184 10.40 -1.70 8.72
N ILE A 185 11.10 -2.82 8.80
CA ILE A 185 12.19 -3.01 9.76
C ILE A 185 13.49 -2.70 9.05
N MET A 186 14.20 -1.70 9.57
CA MET A 186 15.50 -1.27 9.05
C MET A 186 16.61 -2.24 9.51
N PRO A 187 17.80 -2.22 8.89
CA PRO A 187 18.92 -3.09 9.30
C PRO A 187 19.35 -2.95 10.76
N ASP A 188 19.12 -1.79 11.38
CA ASP A 188 19.36 -1.53 12.81
C ASP A 188 18.22 -1.98 13.73
N GLY A 189 17.14 -2.57 13.16
CA GLY A 189 15.96 -2.99 13.87
C GLY A 189 14.95 -1.87 14.15
N THR A 190 15.16 -0.64 13.66
CA THR A 190 14.17 0.44 13.76
C THR A 190 12.94 0.13 12.91
N ILE A 191 11.74 0.37 13.45
CA ILE A 191 10.48 0.20 12.73
C ILE A 191 10.03 1.56 12.16
N ILE A 192 9.79 1.60 10.84
CA ILE A 192 9.17 2.75 10.17
C ILE A 192 7.72 2.39 9.85
N LYS A 193 6.78 2.88 10.66
CA LYS A 193 5.34 2.68 10.45
C LYS A 193 4.85 3.46 9.24
N GLY A 194 3.99 2.87 8.43
CA GLY A 194 3.48 3.42 7.19
C GLY A 194 4.42 3.24 5.99
N ALA A 195 5.68 2.86 6.18
CA ALA A 195 6.61 2.60 5.09
C ALA A 195 6.26 1.32 4.32
N GLN A 196 6.82 1.19 3.12
CA GLN A 196 6.80 -0.07 2.37
C GLN A 196 7.37 -1.20 3.23
N GLY A 197 6.50 -2.10 3.68
CA GLY A 197 6.90 -3.22 4.53
C GLY A 197 7.86 -4.17 3.84
N ASN A 198 8.66 -4.88 4.62
CA ASN A 198 9.66 -5.82 4.13
C ASN A 198 9.60 -7.18 4.85
N GLN A 199 8.48 -7.49 5.50
CA GLN A 199 8.27 -8.81 6.06
C GLN A 199 8.17 -9.87 4.94
N PRO A 200 8.68 -11.09 5.17
CA PRO A 200 8.67 -12.16 4.17
C PRO A 200 7.31 -12.87 4.12
N HIS A 201 6.24 -12.16 3.80
CA HIS A 201 4.87 -12.68 3.82
C HIS A 201 4.69 -13.98 3.02
N GLY A 202 5.37 -14.10 1.88
CA GLY A 202 5.34 -15.31 1.06
C GLY A 202 5.88 -16.54 1.82
N LEU A 203 7.06 -16.40 2.43
CA LEU A 203 7.69 -17.47 3.22
C LEU A 203 6.87 -17.80 4.47
N LEU A 204 6.34 -16.79 5.18
CA LEU A 204 5.45 -16.99 6.33
C LEU A 204 4.22 -17.81 5.95
N GLN A 205 3.56 -17.47 4.86
CA GLN A 205 2.38 -18.20 4.38
C GLN A 205 2.73 -19.62 3.90
N ALA A 206 3.85 -19.79 3.21
CA ALA A 206 4.33 -21.09 2.78
C ALA A 206 4.62 -22.03 3.98
N PHE A 207 5.24 -21.50 5.03
CA PHE A 207 5.49 -22.26 6.27
C PHE A 207 4.18 -22.70 6.93
N LYS A 208 3.25 -21.76 7.14
CA LYS A 208 1.93 -22.05 7.71
C LYS A 208 1.14 -23.09 6.92
N MET A 209 1.19 -23.01 5.59
CA MET A 209 0.50 -23.96 4.71
C MET A 209 1.07 -25.37 4.87
N ARG A 210 2.41 -25.52 4.87
CA ARG A 210 3.08 -26.82 5.05
C ARG A 210 2.78 -27.42 6.42
N GLN A 211 2.84 -26.62 7.49
CA GLN A 211 2.54 -27.06 8.84
C GLN A 211 1.09 -27.55 8.95
N ARG A 212 0.13 -26.79 8.45
CA ARG A 212 -1.29 -27.18 8.46
C ARG A 212 -1.57 -28.42 7.61
N ALA A 213 -0.88 -28.59 6.49
CA ALA A 213 -1.01 -29.78 5.64
C ALA A 213 -0.47 -31.02 6.38
N ALA A 214 0.66 -30.91 7.07
CA ALA A 214 1.23 -32.02 7.84
C ALA A 214 0.39 -32.42 9.06
N GLN A 215 -0.47 -31.53 9.55
CA GLN A 215 -1.36 -31.77 10.70
C GLN A 215 -2.80 -32.11 10.29
N ALA A 216 -3.09 -32.17 8.98
CA ALA A 216 -4.45 -32.36 8.48
C ALA A 216 -4.83 -33.86 8.50
N ASP A 217 -5.95 -34.19 9.12
CA ASP A 217 -6.53 -35.55 9.09
C ASP A 217 -7.10 -35.90 7.70
N ASP A 218 -7.39 -34.90 6.86
CA ASP A 218 -8.00 -35.05 5.55
C ASP A 218 -7.36 -34.03 4.57
N GLU A 219 -6.41 -34.51 3.78
CA GLU A 219 -5.67 -33.69 2.80
C GLU A 219 -6.60 -33.13 1.69
N VAL A 220 -7.62 -33.88 1.30
CA VAL A 220 -8.56 -33.44 0.23
C VAL A 220 -9.38 -32.24 0.71
N LYS A 221 -9.90 -32.30 1.94
CA LYS A 221 -10.62 -31.15 2.53
C LYS A 221 -9.71 -29.96 2.73
N GLN A 222 -8.49 -30.19 3.17
CA GLN A 222 -7.51 -29.12 3.35
C GLN A 222 -7.16 -28.46 2.02
N LEU A 223 -6.91 -29.24 0.96
CA LEU A 223 -6.65 -28.73 -0.37
C LEU A 223 -7.83 -27.92 -0.92
N ALA A 224 -9.06 -28.43 -0.76
CA ALA A 224 -10.28 -27.71 -1.19
C ALA A 224 -10.41 -26.36 -0.45
N ARG A 225 -10.10 -26.33 0.85
CA ARG A 225 -10.09 -25.09 1.65
C ARG A 225 -9.05 -24.08 1.14
N VAL A 226 -7.82 -24.54 0.88
CA VAL A 226 -6.73 -23.71 0.36
C VAL A 226 -7.12 -23.13 -1.01
N ARG A 227 -7.59 -23.96 -1.95
CA ARG A 227 -8.01 -23.53 -3.29
C ARG A 227 -9.14 -22.51 -3.24
N ARG A 228 -10.16 -22.73 -2.39
CA ARG A 228 -11.24 -21.75 -2.19
C ARG A 228 -10.70 -20.41 -1.70
N GLY A 229 -9.78 -20.42 -0.73
CA GLY A 229 -9.13 -19.20 -0.25
C GLY A 229 -8.34 -18.48 -1.34
N GLN A 230 -7.61 -19.23 -2.21
CA GLN A 230 -6.90 -18.65 -3.34
C GLN A 230 -7.87 -17.98 -4.33
N GLN A 231 -8.90 -18.69 -4.75
CA GLN A 231 -9.91 -18.17 -5.66
C GLN A 231 -10.61 -16.92 -5.11
N MET A 232 -10.98 -16.95 -3.82
CA MET A 232 -11.61 -15.81 -3.16
C MET A 232 -10.74 -14.56 -3.18
N ILE A 233 -9.44 -14.70 -2.86
CA ILE A 233 -8.53 -13.56 -2.76
C ILE A 233 -8.05 -13.12 -4.14
N PHE A 234 -7.74 -14.06 -5.03
CA PHE A 234 -6.97 -13.81 -6.24
C PHE A 234 -7.73 -14.01 -7.55
N GLY A 235 -8.79 -14.75 -7.54
CA GLY A 235 -9.53 -15.10 -8.75
C GLY A 235 -9.98 -13.89 -9.56
N ALA A 236 -9.74 -13.95 -10.86
CA ALA A 236 -10.26 -13.02 -11.88
C ALA A 236 -10.63 -13.85 -13.11
N PRO A 237 -11.71 -14.67 -13.02
CA PRO A 237 -12.04 -15.72 -13.99
C PRO A 237 -12.33 -15.18 -15.39
N TRP A 238 -12.71 -13.91 -15.52
CA TRP A 238 -12.88 -13.25 -16.81
C TRP A 238 -11.57 -12.95 -17.57
N ILE A 239 -10.42 -13.12 -16.89
CA ILE A 239 -9.10 -12.91 -17.51
C ILE A 239 -8.37 -14.23 -17.69
N GLN A 240 -8.28 -15.01 -16.62
CA GLN A 240 -7.51 -16.26 -16.58
C GLN A 240 -8.00 -17.13 -15.43
N ALA A 241 -8.07 -18.43 -15.64
CA ALA A 241 -8.33 -19.42 -14.58
C ALA A 241 -7.25 -19.33 -13.49
N ASP A 242 -7.66 -19.57 -12.23
CA ASP A 242 -6.73 -19.61 -11.11
C ASP A 242 -5.78 -20.81 -11.27
N PRO A 243 -4.47 -20.58 -11.39
CA PRO A 243 -3.50 -21.68 -11.54
C PRO A 243 -3.45 -22.62 -10.34
N SER A 244 -3.92 -22.19 -9.17
CA SER A 244 -3.95 -23.04 -7.97
C SER A 244 -4.97 -24.17 -8.02
N GLU A 245 -5.92 -24.14 -8.96
CA GLU A 245 -6.90 -25.22 -9.15
C GLU A 245 -6.26 -26.55 -9.53
N LEU A 246 -5.10 -26.53 -10.17
CA LEU A 246 -4.35 -27.73 -10.58
C LEU A 246 -3.17 -28.05 -9.66
N MET A 247 -2.87 -27.22 -8.66
CA MET A 247 -1.71 -27.37 -7.79
C MET A 247 -2.04 -28.15 -6.50
N SER A 248 -1.09 -28.95 -6.04
CA SER A 248 -1.04 -29.48 -4.68
C SER A 248 -0.76 -28.37 -3.64
N ILE A 249 -0.99 -28.64 -2.37
CA ILE A 249 -0.64 -27.70 -1.29
C ILE A 249 0.87 -27.40 -1.27
N SER A 250 1.70 -28.39 -1.54
CA SER A 250 3.15 -28.23 -1.60
C SER A 250 3.59 -27.30 -2.71
N GLU A 251 2.98 -27.42 -3.90
CA GLU A 251 3.27 -26.51 -5.03
C GLU A 251 2.79 -25.09 -4.77
N ILE A 252 1.58 -24.90 -4.21
CA ILE A 252 1.09 -23.56 -3.81
C ILE A 252 2.03 -22.96 -2.76
N ALA A 253 2.49 -23.74 -1.79
CA ALA A 253 3.44 -23.29 -0.78
C ALA A 253 4.81 -22.93 -1.39
N ALA A 254 5.28 -23.67 -2.41
CA ALA A 254 6.51 -23.36 -3.11
C ALA A 254 6.40 -22.03 -3.90
N VAL A 255 5.29 -21.84 -4.61
CA VAL A 255 5.01 -20.57 -5.33
C VAL A 255 5.00 -19.39 -4.37
N ARG A 256 4.33 -19.52 -3.21
CA ARG A 256 4.32 -18.48 -2.18
C ARG A 256 5.69 -18.23 -1.58
N GLY A 257 6.44 -19.29 -1.29
CA GLY A 257 7.80 -19.18 -0.74
C GLY A 257 8.80 -18.50 -1.68
N ALA A 258 8.52 -18.43 -2.97
CA ALA A 258 9.34 -17.71 -3.95
C ALA A 258 9.08 -16.19 -3.98
N ILE A 259 8.07 -15.69 -3.26
CA ILE A 259 7.74 -14.28 -3.23
C ILE A 259 8.73 -13.55 -2.33
N SER A 260 9.41 -12.55 -2.90
CA SER A 260 10.44 -11.76 -2.22
C SER A 260 9.88 -10.91 -1.07
N GLN A 261 10.75 -10.51 -0.15
CA GLN A 261 10.41 -9.52 0.88
C GLN A 261 9.90 -8.22 0.24
N GLY A 262 8.95 -7.55 0.86
CA GLY A 262 8.34 -6.32 0.35
C GLY A 262 7.39 -6.49 -0.82
N VAL A 263 7.10 -7.73 -1.18
CA VAL A 263 6.14 -8.12 -2.22
C VAL A 263 5.08 -9.03 -1.62
N ALA A 264 3.84 -8.84 -2.00
CA ALA A 264 2.73 -9.64 -1.54
C ALA A 264 1.85 -10.09 -2.72
N PRO A 265 1.36 -11.33 -2.71
CA PRO A 265 0.33 -11.74 -3.64
C PRO A 265 -0.98 -11.10 -3.19
N ARG A 266 -1.58 -10.32 -4.04
CA ARG A 266 -2.83 -9.64 -3.71
C ARG A 266 -3.63 -9.35 -4.98
N GLU A 267 -4.88 -9.73 -4.94
CA GLU A 267 -5.89 -9.53 -5.97
C GLU A 267 -5.54 -10.02 -7.40
N GLY A 268 -6.48 -10.60 -8.07
CA GLY A 268 -6.30 -11.19 -9.39
C GLY A 268 -5.65 -12.57 -9.35
N THR A 269 -4.91 -12.92 -10.37
CA THR A 269 -4.16 -14.18 -10.45
C THR A 269 -2.79 -14.07 -9.79
N SER A 270 -2.77 -13.70 -8.54
CA SER A 270 -1.62 -13.22 -7.80
C SER A 270 -0.53 -14.25 -7.54
N LEU A 271 -0.79 -15.53 -7.68
CA LEU A 271 0.29 -16.51 -7.70
C LEU A 271 1.27 -16.28 -8.86
N ARG A 272 0.87 -15.48 -9.87
CA ARG A 272 1.70 -15.05 -10.98
C ARG A 272 2.00 -13.55 -10.98
N TYR A 273 1.11 -12.75 -10.41
CA TYR A 273 1.13 -11.27 -10.46
C TYR A 273 1.16 -10.69 -9.04
N ALA A 274 2.20 -11.03 -8.29
CA ALA A 274 2.45 -10.38 -7.00
C ALA A 274 2.74 -8.89 -7.19
N VAL A 275 2.45 -8.11 -6.17
CA VAL A 275 2.63 -6.66 -6.19
C VAL A 275 3.55 -6.20 -5.06
N GLN A 276 4.31 -5.17 -5.32
CA GLN A 276 5.10 -4.50 -4.31
C GLN A 276 4.17 -3.89 -3.25
N VAL A 277 4.50 -4.02 -1.97
CA VAL A 277 3.76 -3.36 -0.89
C VAL A 277 3.96 -1.84 -1.00
N PRO A 278 2.89 -1.04 -1.12
CA PRO A 278 3.04 0.40 -1.28
C PRO A 278 3.45 1.09 0.02
N ASP A 279 4.24 2.15 -0.10
CA ASP A 279 4.51 3.11 0.96
C ASP A 279 3.27 3.98 1.22
N LEU A 280 2.88 4.20 2.48
CA LEU A 280 1.74 5.05 2.88
C LEU A 280 2.18 6.44 3.34
N ILE A 281 3.48 6.66 3.62
CA ILE A 281 3.99 7.97 4.03
C ILE A 281 3.77 8.97 2.90
N GLY A 282 3.15 10.12 3.23
CA GLY A 282 2.76 11.13 2.24
C GLY A 282 1.53 10.76 1.42
N VAL A 283 0.70 9.81 1.89
CA VAL A 283 -0.54 9.44 1.20
C VAL A 283 -1.50 10.61 1.02
N LYS A 284 -1.50 11.58 1.94
CA LYS A 284 -2.31 12.81 1.87
C LYS A 284 -2.16 13.57 0.55
N ASP A 285 -0.96 13.54 -0.05
CA ASP A 285 -0.63 14.30 -1.25
C ASP A 285 -0.89 13.52 -2.55
N ARG A 286 -1.40 12.29 -2.47
CA ARG A 286 -1.64 11.43 -3.64
C ARG A 286 -3.05 11.59 -4.14
N ARG A 287 -3.22 11.73 -5.46
CA ARG A 287 -4.54 11.77 -6.12
C ARG A 287 -5.12 10.39 -6.39
N TYR A 288 -4.26 9.38 -6.50
CA TYR A 288 -4.64 7.99 -6.78
C TYR A 288 -3.99 7.05 -5.79
N LEU A 289 -4.76 6.09 -5.32
CA LEU A 289 -4.32 4.98 -4.48
C LEU A 289 -4.27 3.71 -5.31
N ASP A 290 -3.57 2.69 -4.81
CA ASP A 290 -3.22 1.49 -5.53
C ASP A 290 -2.16 1.72 -6.65
N HIS A 291 -1.48 0.65 -7.12
CA HIS A 291 -0.49 0.76 -8.21
C HIS A 291 -1.14 1.14 -9.54
N THR A 292 -2.33 0.60 -9.79
CA THR A 292 -3.11 0.85 -11.00
C THR A 292 -3.93 2.14 -10.94
N GLY A 293 -3.81 2.92 -9.88
CA GLY A 293 -4.60 4.13 -9.69
C GLY A 293 -6.10 3.88 -9.55
N LEU A 294 -6.49 2.66 -9.15
CA LEU A 294 -7.89 2.25 -9.08
C LEU A 294 -8.74 3.23 -8.28
N VAL A 295 -8.27 3.66 -7.12
CA VAL A 295 -9.05 4.50 -6.20
C VAL A 295 -8.64 5.95 -6.33
N ARG A 296 -9.59 6.81 -6.63
CA ARG A 296 -9.45 8.27 -6.61
C ARG A 296 -9.38 8.74 -5.16
N HIS A 297 -8.41 9.61 -4.88
CA HIS A 297 -8.23 10.18 -3.55
C HIS A 297 -8.42 11.70 -3.60
N ARG A 298 -9.63 12.15 -3.39
CA ARG A 298 -10.06 13.56 -3.48
C ARG A 298 -10.16 14.19 -2.10
N SER A 299 -10.41 13.37 -1.08
CA SER A 299 -10.64 13.79 0.29
C SER A 299 -10.36 12.66 1.28
N ILE A 300 -10.43 12.95 2.57
CA ILE A 300 -10.22 11.96 3.64
C ILE A 300 -11.25 10.81 3.58
N GLU A 301 -12.47 11.09 3.13
CA GLU A 301 -13.53 10.10 2.98
C GLU A 301 -13.16 9.03 1.95
N ASP A 302 -12.45 9.39 0.88
CA ASP A 302 -11.99 8.42 -0.12
C ASP A 302 -10.94 7.47 0.48
N LEU A 303 -10.06 7.98 1.36
CA LEU A 303 -9.12 7.13 2.08
C LEU A 303 -9.84 6.21 3.08
N MET A 304 -10.88 6.71 3.77
CA MET A 304 -11.72 5.89 4.64
C MET A 304 -12.41 4.75 3.86
N ARG A 305 -12.99 5.06 2.69
CA ARG A 305 -13.61 4.06 1.79
C ARG A 305 -12.60 3.03 1.30
N TYR A 306 -11.42 3.50 0.90
CA TYR A 306 -10.35 2.61 0.45
C TYR A 306 -9.87 1.68 1.57
N ALA A 307 -9.71 2.19 2.78
CA ALA A 307 -9.35 1.38 3.94
C ALA A 307 -10.44 0.32 4.26
N ALA A 308 -11.72 0.69 4.20
CA ALA A 308 -12.83 -0.24 4.36
C ALA A 308 -12.82 -1.35 3.30
N LEU A 309 -12.62 -1.00 2.02
CA LEU A 309 -12.52 -1.96 0.92
C LEU A 309 -11.32 -2.89 1.06
N ASN A 310 -10.17 -2.39 1.50
CA ASN A 310 -8.97 -3.20 1.67
C ASN A 310 -9.08 -4.25 2.78
N GLN A 311 -9.94 -4.03 3.77
CA GLN A 311 -10.14 -4.99 4.85
C GLN A 311 -11.11 -6.11 4.47
N ASP A 312 -12.12 -5.81 3.64
CA ASP A 312 -13.17 -6.74 3.29
C ASP A 312 -13.57 -6.66 1.80
N ALA A 313 -12.69 -6.20 0.90
CA ALA A 313 -12.98 -5.95 -0.51
C ALA A 313 -13.60 -7.16 -1.22
N GLN A 314 -13.15 -8.37 -0.88
CA GLN A 314 -13.67 -9.62 -1.43
C GLN A 314 -15.12 -9.89 -1.03
N LEU A 315 -15.55 -9.29 0.08
CA LEU A 315 -16.86 -9.55 0.69
C LEU A 315 -17.86 -8.41 0.46
N LEU A 316 -17.37 -7.24 0.04
CA LEU A 316 -18.17 -6.04 -0.17
C LEU A 316 -18.43 -5.72 -1.65
N SER A 317 -17.94 -6.56 -2.58
CA SER A 317 -18.02 -6.29 -4.01
C SER A 317 -18.30 -7.53 -4.82
N ARG A 318 -18.94 -7.34 -5.99
CA ARG A 318 -19.01 -8.31 -7.08
C ARG A 318 -18.44 -7.71 -8.35
N TYR A 319 -17.98 -8.54 -9.26
CA TYR A 319 -17.31 -8.15 -10.51
C TYR A 319 -18.00 -8.86 -11.69
N GLY A 320 -18.97 -8.22 -12.33
CA GLY A 320 -19.87 -8.91 -13.23
C GLY A 320 -20.61 -10.04 -12.49
N ASP A 321 -20.47 -11.27 -12.98
CA ASP A 321 -21.04 -12.47 -12.34
C ASP A 321 -20.12 -13.12 -11.31
N PHE A 322 -18.89 -12.65 -11.21
CA PHE A 322 -17.92 -13.17 -10.24
C PHE A 322 -18.11 -12.55 -8.85
N ILE A 323 -18.31 -13.42 -7.87
CA ILE A 323 -18.48 -13.04 -6.48
C ILE A 323 -17.36 -13.70 -5.67
N PRO A 324 -16.40 -12.93 -5.14
CA PRO A 324 -15.38 -13.45 -4.26
C PRO A 324 -16.02 -14.15 -3.07
N GLY A 325 -15.61 -15.41 -2.81
CA GLY A 325 -16.23 -16.24 -1.78
C GLY A 325 -17.49 -16.99 -2.21
N GLY A 326 -17.95 -16.83 -3.47
CA GLY A 326 -18.98 -17.65 -4.10
C GLY A 326 -20.41 -17.39 -3.64
N LYS A 327 -20.67 -16.28 -2.92
CA LYS A 327 -22.02 -15.88 -2.51
C LYS A 327 -22.22 -14.39 -2.70
N ASP A 328 -23.30 -14.03 -3.38
CA ASP A 328 -23.75 -12.64 -3.50
C ASP A 328 -24.06 -12.07 -2.10
N PHE A 329 -23.66 -10.86 -1.85
CA PHE A 329 -23.97 -10.17 -0.60
C PHE A 329 -25.47 -9.98 -0.36
N ARG A 330 -26.29 -10.01 -1.41
CA ARG A 330 -27.77 -10.00 -1.33
C ARG A 330 -28.34 -11.31 -0.79
N GLU A 331 -27.59 -12.42 -0.96
CA GLU A 331 -27.96 -13.77 -0.52
C GLU A 331 -27.27 -14.17 0.78
N LEU A 332 -26.37 -13.32 1.30
CA LEU A 332 -25.69 -13.62 2.54
C LEU A 332 -26.69 -13.57 3.70
N PRO A 333 -26.65 -14.57 4.59
CA PRO A 333 -27.37 -14.49 5.83
C PRO A 333 -26.94 -13.25 6.58
N ASP A 334 -27.71 -12.85 7.52
CA ASP A 334 -27.64 -11.66 8.35
C ASP A 334 -26.26 -10.94 8.35
N PRO A 335 -26.20 -9.65 7.93
CA PRO A 335 -24.97 -8.86 8.03
C PRO A 335 -24.36 -8.83 9.43
N LEU A 336 -25.11 -9.17 10.48
CA LEU A 336 -24.63 -9.29 11.86
C LEU A 336 -23.54 -10.36 12.06
N THR A 337 -23.38 -11.31 11.15
CA THR A 337 -22.27 -12.30 11.19
C THR A 337 -20.93 -11.73 10.79
N ARG A 338 -20.89 -10.46 10.34
CA ARG A 338 -19.69 -9.73 9.91
C ARG A 338 -19.47 -8.53 10.79
N SER A 339 -18.29 -7.95 10.70
CA SER A 339 -17.98 -6.68 11.35
C SER A 339 -17.28 -5.75 10.37
N ARG A 340 -17.50 -4.45 10.50
CA ARG A 340 -16.82 -3.40 9.76
C ARG A 340 -16.04 -2.49 10.72
N TYR A 341 -15.15 -1.69 10.19
CA TYR A 341 -14.69 -0.53 10.96
C TYR A 341 -15.80 0.52 11.04
N SER A 342 -15.92 1.18 12.19
CA SER A 342 -16.83 2.34 12.32
C SER A 342 -16.28 3.54 11.55
N ASP A 343 -17.15 4.53 11.29
CA ASP A 343 -16.72 5.77 10.63
C ASP A 343 -15.64 6.49 11.46
N GLU A 344 -15.78 6.44 12.80
CA GLU A 344 -14.81 7.02 13.73
C GLU A 344 -13.46 6.30 13.68
N GLN A 345 -13.47 4.97 13.60
CA GLN A 345 -12.23 4.18 13.47
C GLN A 345 -11.52 4.48 12.15
N LEU A 346 -12.27 4.57 11.05
CA LEU A 346 -11.71 4.87 9.72
C LEU A 346 -11.24 6.32 9.62
N TYR A 347 -11.95 7.26 10.24
CA TYR A 347 -11.54 8.66 10.32
C TYR A 347 -10.23 8.81 11.11
N ALA A 348 -10.15 8.18 12.29
CA ALA A 348 -8.93 8.15 13.10
C ALA A 348 -7.76 7.54 12.32
N LEU A 349 -7.97 6.39 11.66
CA LEU A 349 -6.98 5.76 10.81
C LEU A 349 -6.51 6.69 9.69
N ALA A 350 -7.42 7.37 9.01
CA ALA A 350 -7.08 8.29 7.92
C ALA A 350 -6.28 9.50 8.41
N LEU A 351 -6.62 10.07 9.58
CA LEU A 351 -5.84 11.14 10.21
C LEU A 351 -4.43 10.66 10.59
N TYR A 352 -4.31 9.46 11.15
CA TYR A 352 -3.00 8.87 11.45
C TYR A 352 -2.17 8.71 10.17
N LEU A 353 -2.73 8.15 9.10
CA LEU A 353 -2.04 7.99 7.82
C LEU A 353 -1.63 9.34 7.21
N TYR A 354 -2.44 10.39 7.40
CA TYR A 354 -2.10 11.75 6.97
C TYR A 354 -0.99 12.40 7.81
N SER A 355 -0.83 11.99 9.07
CA SER A 355 0.21 12.50 9.97
C SER A 355 1.58 11.84 9.76
N LEU A 356 1.65 10.72 9.02
CA LEU A 356 2.89 10.00 8.81
C LEU A 356 3.92 10.85 8.06
N THR A 357 5.10 10.95 8.65
CA THR A 357 6.25 11.66 8.07
C THR A 357 7.40 10.71 7.81
N PRO A 358 8.22 10.95 6.77
CA PRO A 358 9.40 10.13 6.53
C PRO A 358 10.39 10.28 7.69
N PRO A 359 11.16 9.22 8.01
CA PRO A 359 12.21 9.32 9.00
C PRO A 359 13.32 10.28 8.52
N PRO A 360 14.18 10.77 9.43
CA PRO A 360 15.33 11.58 9.08
C PRO A 360 16.19 10.87 8.03
N ASN A 361 16.44 11.54 6.90
CA ASN A 361 17.23 10.98 5.82
C ASN A 361 18.74 11.04 6.16
N PRO A 362 19.46 9.91 6.21
CA PRO A 362 20.89 9.91 6.48
C PRO A 362 21.73 10.38 5.28
N ASN A 363 21.15 10.39 4.07
CA ASN A 363 21.86 10.79 2.86
C ASN A 363 21.90 12.32 2.75
N LYS A 364 23.11 12.87 2.62
CA LYS A 364 23.30 14.32 2.51
C LYS A 364 23.22 14.79 1.06
N PHE A 365 22.64 15.96 0.88
CA PHE A 365 22.69 16.65 -0.41
C PHE A 365 24.06 17.30 -0.62
N ASP A 366 25.03 16.52 -1.10
CA ASP A 366 26.40 16.92 -1.39
C ASP A 366 26.60 17.32 -2.87
N SER A 367 27.85 17.54 -3.27
CA SER A 367 28.19 17.90 -4.66
C SER A 367 27.82 16.80 -5.67
N VAL A 368 27.86 15.52 -5.26
CA VAL A 368 27.48 14.40 -6.13
C VAL A 368 25.97 14.38 -6.31
N ALA A 369 25.18 14.57 -5.24
CA ALA A 369 23.74 14.69 -5.31
C ALA A 369 23.32 15.94 -6.12
N ALA A 370 24.00 17.08 -5.96
CA ALA A 370 23.76 18.28 -6.76
C ALA A 370 23.99 18.06 -8.27
N ARG A 371 25.04 17.30 -8.65
CA ARG A 371 25.22 16.82 -10.04
C ARG A 371 24.03 15.94 -10.45
N GLY A 372 23.62 15.00 -9.59
CA GLY A 372 22.51 14.09 -9.83
C GLY A 372 21.20 14.81 -10.07
N GLN A 373 20.93 15.92 -9.35
CA GLN A 373 19.76 16.76 -9.59
C GLN A 373 19.76 17.36 -11.01
N LYS A 374 20.90 17.81 -11.51
CA LYS A 374 21.04 18.29 -12.90
C LYS A 374 20.82 17.15 -13.91
N VAL A 375 21.33 15.94 -13.60
CA VAL A 375 21.06 14.74 -14.41
C VAL A 375 19.57 14.43 -14.44
N PHE A 376 18.88 14.45 -13.30
CA PHE A 376 17.44 14.22 -13.18
C PHE A 376 16.62 15.17 -14.08
N GLN A 377 17.03 16.44 -14.13
CA GLN A 377 16.36 17.45 -14.99
C GLN A 377 16.62 17.17 -16.48
N ARG A 378 17.89 17.00 -16.90
CA ARG A 378 18.22 16.82 -18.33
C ARG A 378 17.79 15.46 -18.90
N ALA A 379 17.67 14.42 -18.07
CA ALA A 379 17.16 13.11 -18.47
C ALA A 379 15.62 13.05 -18.56
N GLY A 380 14.93 14.18 -18.35
CA GLY A 380 13.49 14.29 -18.52
C GLY A 380 12.65 13.71 -17.37
N CYS A 381 13.27 13.24 -16.28
CA CYS A 381 12.57 12.64 -15.14
C CYS A 381 11.55 13.59 -14.52
N VAL A 382 11.84 14.90 -14.50
CA VAL A 382 10.99 15.96 -13.94
C VAL A 382 9.62 16.07 -14.60
N GLY A 383 9.46 15.60 -15.84
CA GLY A 383 8.18 15.63 -16.57
C GLY A 383 7.08 14.79 -15.92
N CYS A 384 7.46 13.69 -15.29
CA CYS A 384 6.57 12.81 -14.52
C CYS A 384 6.79 12.99 -13.00
N HIS A 385 8.03 13.05 -12.56
CA HIS A 385 8.41 13.18 -11.16
C HIS A 385 8.66 14.63 -10.76
N THR A 386 7.60 15.43 -10.79
CA THR A 386 7.63 16.89 -10.60
C THR A 386 7.80 17.26 -9.12
N PRO A 387 8.82 18.08 -8.74
CA PRO A 387 8.95 18.60 -7.38
C PRO A 387 7.72 19.45 -6.96
N PRO A 388 7.43 19.60 -5.65
CA PRO A 388 8.17 19.07 -4.50
C PRO A 388 7.79 17.64 -4.12
N LEU A 389 6.74 17.08 -4.71
CA LEU A 389 6.26 15.72 -4.41
C LEU A 389 6.99 14.64 -5.20
N TYR A 390 7.74 15.04 -6.22
CA TYR A 390 8.39 14.14 -7.18
C TYR A 390 7.41 13.11 -7.78
N THR A 391 6.22 13.60 -8.08
CA THR A 391 5.16 12.98 -8.87
C THR A 391 4.28 14.10 -9.46
N ASN A 392 3.75 13.89 -10.66
CA ASN A 392 2.72 14.75 -11.21
C ASN A 392 1.29 14.31 -10.83
N ASN A 393 1.17 13.24 -10.01
CA ASN A 393 -0.10 12.65 -9.60
C ASN A 393 -1.02 12.22 -10.76
N LYS A 394 -0.47 11.84 -11.92
CA LYS A 394 -1.22 11.39 -13.09
C LYS A 394 -1.15 9.88 -13.26
N LEU A 395 -2.00 9.38 -14.14
CA LEU A 395 -2.00 8.00 -14.62
C LEU A 395 -1.25 7.91 -15.95
N THR A 396 -0.51 6.81 -16.17
CA THR A 396 0.10 6.46 -17.45
C THR A 396 -0.56 5.19 -17.97
N PRO A 397 -0.95 5.09 -19.25
CA PRO A 397 -1.56 3.88 -19.77
C PRO A 397 -0.57 2.72 -19.78
N ALA A 398 -1.05 1.53 -19.47
CA ALA A 398 -0.28 0.31 -19.68
C ALA A 398 -0.10 0.07 -21.19
N GLU A 399 1.00 -0.57 -21.56
CA GLU A 399 1.25 -0.92 -22.95
C GLU A 399 0.13 -1.83 -23.50
N GLY A 400 -0.37 -1.49 -24.68
CA GLY A 400 -1.46 -2.20 -25.35
C GLY A 400 -2.86 -1.85 -24.86
N PHE A 401 -3.01 -0.99 -23.84
CA PHE A 401 -4.32 -0.55 -23.40
C PHE A 401 -4.88 0.56 -24.29
N GLN A 402 -6.10 0.35 -24.79
CA GLN A 402 -6.83 1.36 -25.58
C GLN A 402 -7.52 2.33 -24.62
N VAL A 403 -6.96 3.53 -24.50
CA VAL A 403 -7.48 4.57 -23.58
C VAL A 403 -8.82 5.10 -24.14
N PRO A 404 -9.94 5.02 -23.38
CA PRO A 404 -11.19 5.66 -23.79
C PRO A 404 -11.04 7.17 -23.94
N GLU A 405 -11.74 7.76 -24.91
CA GLU A 405 -11.58 9.16 -25.32
C GLU A 405 -11.77 10.16 -24.18
N GLU A 406 -12.70 9.88 -23.27
CA GLU A 406 -13.00 10.76 -22.14
C GLU A 406 -12.02 10.61 -20.95
N HIS A 407 -11.26 9.52 -20.87
CA HIS A 407 -10.39 9.22 -19.74
C HIS A 407 -9.23 10.21 -19.54
N PRO A 408 -8.56 10.73 -20.60
CA PRO A 408 -7.46 11.69 -20.43
C PRO A 408 -7.84 12.90 -19.59
N VAL A 409 -9.05 13.44 -19.80
CA VAL A 409 -9.57 14.60 -19.05
C VAL A 409 -10.15 14.17 -17.69
N LYS A 410 -10.95 13.09 -17.68
CA LYS A 410 -11.68 12.64 -16.49
C LYS A 410 -10.76 12.09 -15.39
N TYR A 411 -9.63 11.48 -15.76
CA TYR A 411 -8.70 10.81 -14.85
C TYR A 411 -7.26 11.28 -14.96
N ASP A 412 -7.01 12.47 -15.52
CA ASP A 412 -5.64 13.01 -15.65
C ASP A 412 -4.63 12.00 -16.28
N VAL A 413 -5.04 11.31 -17.34
CA VAL A 413 -4.20 10.30 -18.00
C VAL A 413 -3.17 10.98 -18.90
N MET A 414 -1.91 10.57 -18.77
CA MET A 414 -0.82 11.01 -19.65
C MET A 414 -0.95 10.32 -21.04
N PRO A 415 -0.50 11.01 -22.12
CA PRO A 415 -0.58 10.45 -23.47
C PRO A 415 0.45 9.36 -23.75
N ILE A 416 1.36 9.07 -22.81
CA ILE A 416 2.48 8.15 -23.00
C ILE A 416 2.37 6.93 -22.07
N SER A 417 2.69 5.76 -22.60
CA SER A 417 3.03 4.57 -21.81
C SER A 417 4.52 4.59 -21.47
N VAL A 418 4.87 4.14 -20.28
CA VAL A 418 6.28 3.94 -19.89
C VAL A 418 6.77 2.52 -20.20
N GLY A 419 5.96 1.69 -20.86
CA GLY A 419 6.33 0.34 -21.33
C GLY A 419 6.55 -0.70 -20.24
N THR A 420 6.16 -0.40 -18.98
CA THR A 420 6.23 -1.32 -17.85
C THR A 420 5.32 -2.54 -18.08
N ASP A 421 5.71 -3.69 -17.50
CA ASP A 421 4.89 -4.92 -17.51
C ASP A 421 3.41 -4.61 -17.19
N SER A 422 2.53 -4.92 -18.15
CA SER A 422 1.11 -4.57 -18.06
C SER A 422 0.27 -5.51 -17.18
N SER A 423 0.85 -6.56 -16.60
CA SER A 423 0.09 -7.63 -15.95
C SER A 423 -0.76 -7.14 -14.77
N SER A 424 -0.26 -6.26 -13.91
CA SER A 424 -1.07 -5.70 -12.82
C SER A 424 -2.19 -4.79 -13.33
N ALA A 425 -1.95 -4.06 -14.41
CA ALA A 425 -2.91 -3.12 -14.99
C ALA A 425 -4.00 -3.80 -15.83
N LEU A 426 -3.71 -4.97 -16.44
CA LEU A 426 -4.62 -5.64 -17.37
C LEU A 426 -5.10 -7.02 -16.91
N ARG A 427 -4.39 -7.68 -15.98
CA ARG A 427 -4.62 -9.09 -15.63
C ARG A 427 -4.94 -9.34 -14.16
N THR A 428 -5.43 -8.32 -13.46
CA THR A 428 -5.86 -8.43 -12.05
C THR A 428 -7.26 -7.84 -11.86
N ARG A 429 -7.92 -8.17 -10.76
CA ARG A 429 -9.21 -7.56 -10.39
C ARG A 429 -9.13 -6.06 -10.10
N ARG A 430 -7.93 -5.50 -9.97
CA ARG A 430 -7.69 -4.07 -9.77
C ARG A 430 -7.06 -3.42 -11.00
N GLY A 431 -7.06 -4.12 -12.13
CA GLY A 431 -6.47 -3.65 -13.38
C GLY A 431 -7.36 -2.63 -14.06
N THR A 432 -6.95 -1.36 -14.03
CA THR A 432 -7.65 -0.23 -14.67
C THR A 432 -7.18 0.05 -16.08
N GLY A 433 -6.14 -0.64 -16.56
CA GLY A 433 -5.41 -0.28 -17.77
C GLY A 433 -4.34 0.79 -17.55
N TYR A 434 -4.15 1.27 -16.32
CA TYR A 434 -3.22 2.33 -15.97
C TYR A 434 -2.25 1.93 -14.88
N TYR A 435 -1.16 2.71 -14.79
CA TYR A 435 -0.32 2.83 -13.61
C TYR A 435 -0.27 4.29 -13.14
N LYS A 436 -0.28 4.53 -11.84
CA LYS A 436 -0.04 5.87 -11.32
C LYS A 436 1.45 6.20 -11.35
N VAL A 437 1.80 7.46 -11.58
CA VAL A 437 3.17 7.95 -11.39
C VAL A 437 3.47 8.03 -9.89
N PRO A 438 4.37 7.17 -9.35
CA PRO A 438 4.66 7.15 -7.93
C PRO A 438 5.49 8.37 -7.51
N SER A 439 5.32 8.83 -6.25
CA SER A 439 6.24 9.79 -5.67
C SER A 439 7.61 9.14 -5.43
N LEU A 440 8.70 9.89 -5.67
CA LEU A 440 10.07 9.47 -5.36
C LEU A 440 10.50 9.86 -3.94
N ARG A 441 9.66 10.56 -3.16
CA ARG A 441 9.98 10.88 -1.76
C ARG A 441 10.14 9.59 -0.96
N GLY A 442 11.20 9.49 -0.17
CA GLY A 442 11.48 8.32 0.67
C GLY A 442 12.02 7.10 -0.10
N VAL A 443 12.44 7.22 -1.38
CA VAL A 443 12.99 6.07 -2.13
C VAL A 443 14.24 5.47 -1.48
N TRP A 444 14.93 6.21 -0.60
CA TRP A 444 16.14 5.74 0.08
C TRP A 444 15.88 4.63 1.11
N TYR A 445 14.68 4.57 1.71
CA TYR A 445 14.31 3.49 2.64
C TYR A 445 13.39 2.45 2.01
N ARG A 446 12.90 2.68 0.78
CA ARG A 446 12.00 1.76 0.07
C ARG A 446 12.78 0.72 -0.75
N GLY A 447 12.08 -0.27 -1.22
CA GLY A 447 12.53 -1.38 -2.07
C GLY A 447 11.85 -2.67 -1.62
N PRO A 448 11.67 -3.66 -2.52
CA PRO A 448 12.03 -3.61 -3.94
C PRO A 448 11.17 -2.63 -4.75
N PHE A 449 11.62 -2.31 -5.95
CA PHE A 449 11.01 -1.35 -6.87
C PHE A 449 10.30 -2.05 -8.02
N GLU A 450 9.65 -1.23 -8.90
CA GLU A 450 8.71 -1.62 -9.91
C GLU A 450 7.37 -2.06 -9.28
N HIS A 451 6.24 -2.03 -10.01
CA HIS A 451 4.91 -2.35 -9.44
C HIS A 451 4.82 -3.77 -8.88
N ASN A 452 5.65 -4.70 -9.39
CA ASN A 452 5.72 -6.08 -8.93
C ASN A 452 6.94 -6.41 -8.08
N GLY A 453 7.81 -5.42 -7.80
CA GLY A 453 9.01 -5.63 -6.99
C GLY A 453 10.16 -6.35 -7.70
N SER A 454 10.22 -6.34 -9.04
CA SER A 454 11.26 -7.06 -9.81
C SER A 454 12.67 -6.50 -9.66
N VAL A 455 12.82 -5.28 -9.18
CA VAL A 455 14.11 -4.58 -9.04
C VAL A 455 14.40 -4.33 -7.57
N ALA A 456 15.51 -4.87 -7.05
CA ALA A 456 15.80 -4.82 -5.61
C ALA A 456 16.26 -3.42 -5.15
N THR A 457 17.12 -2.75 -5.93
CA THR A 457 17.77 -1.50 -5.53
C THR A 457 17.63 -0.41 -6.59
N LEU A 458 17.93 0.85 -6.22
CA LEU A 458 17.98 1.96 -7.20
C LEU A 458 19.11 1.77 -8.21
N GLU A 459 20.20 1.18 -7.80
CA GLU A 459 21.32 0.85 -8.67
C GLU A 459 20.90 -0.14 -9.77
N ASP A 460 20.16 -1.18 -9.40
CA ASP A 460 19.63 -2.19 -10.33
C ASP A 460 18.57 -1.57 -11.27
N TRP A 461 17.85 -0.55 -10.80
CA TRP A 461 16.85 0.15 -11.61
C TRP A 461 17.48 0.75 -12.87
N PHE A 462 18.69 1.28 -12.77
CA PHE A 462 19.41 1.90 -13.87
C PHE A 462 20.39 0.94 -14.58
N ASP A 463 20.28 -0.36 -14.34
CA ASP A 463 21.02 -1.38 -15.09
C ASP A 463 20.31 -1.69 -16.41
N SER A 464 20.88 -1.31 -17.57
CA SER A 464 20.28 -1.56 -18.88
C SER A 464 20.16 -3.06 -19.22
N ARG A 465 20.94 -3.93 -18.55
CA ARG A 465 20.83 -5.38 -18.73
C ARG A 465 19.47 -5.92 -18.32
N ARG A 466 18.72 -5.20 -17.47
CA ARG A 466 17.37 -5.61 -17.06
C ARG A 466 16.37 -5.73 -18.23
N LEU A 467 16.65 -5.11 -19.37
CA LEU A 467 15.81 -5.21 -20.57
C LEU A 467 16.00 -6.51 -21.36
N ARG A 468 17.03 -7.28 -21.05
CA ARG A 468 17.35 -8.52 -21.78
C ARG A 468 16.51 -9.69 -21.29
N ASP A 469 16.17 -10.62 -22.17
CA ASP A 469 15.39 -11.81 -21.82
C ASP A 469 16.17 -12.81 -20.93
N ASP A 470 17.50 -12.78 -20.98
CA ASP A 470 18.40 -13.58 -20.14
C ASP A 470 18.72 -12.94 -18.77
N TYR A 471 18.11 -11.80 -18.45
CA TYR A 471 18.29 -11.12 -17.18
C TYR A 471 17.72 -11.92 -16.01
N VAL A 472 18.45 -11.98 -14.92
CA VAL A 472 17.99 -12.51 -13.63
C VAL A 472 17.50 -11.34 -12.79
N PRO A 473 16.18 -11.16 -12.60
CA PRO A 473 15.65 -10.08 -11.76
C PRO A 473 16.27 -10.12 -10.36
N THR A 474 16.73 -8.97 -9.88
CA THR A 474 17.36 -8.83 -8.56
C THR A 474 16.34 -8.84 -7.41
N GLY A 475 15.11 -8.44 -7.67
CA GLY A 475 13.97 -8.52 -6.77
C GLY A 475 13.09 -9.74 -7.05
N TYR A 476 11.77 -9.51 -7.08
CA TYR A 476 10.79 -10.57 -7.32
C TYR A 476 10.87 -11.15 -8.74
N LYS A 477 10.76 -12.47 -8.81
CA LYS A 477 10.50 -13.24 -10.03
C LYS A 477 9.51 -14.35 -9.74
N PRO A 478 8.60 -14.68 -10.68
CA PRO A 478 7.64 -15.76 -10.49
C PRO A 478 8.32 -17.11 -10.25
N TYR A 479 7.67 -17.98 -9.50
CA TYR A 479 8.16 -19.33 -9.25
C TYR A 479 8.45 -20.07 -10.56
N GLY A 480 9.59 -20.76 -10.63
CA GLY A 480 10.04 -21.49 -11.81
C GLY A 480 10.66 -20.63 -12.92
N VAL A 481 10.57 -19.31 -12.83
CA VAL A 481 11.20 -18.38 -13.78
C VAL A 481 12.61 -18.02 -13.30
N LYS A 482 13.63 -18.42 -14.07
CA LYS A 482 15.03 -18.09 -13.76
C LYS A 482 15.41 -16.71 -14.29
N THR A 483 15.08 -16.48 -15.55
CA THR A 483 15.41 -15.24 -16.27
C THR A 483 14.15 -14.64 -16.88
N ARG A 484 14.09 -13.33 -16.91
CA ARG A 484 13.09 -12.55 -17.67
C ARG A 484 13.54 -11.10 -17.80
N ALA A 485 13.18 -10.46 -18.90
CA ALA A 485 13.30 -9.02 -19.02
C ALA A 485 12.42 -8.30 -17.99
N VAL A 486 12.93 -7.19 -17.42
CA VAL A 486 12.18 -6.18 -16.67
C VAL A 486 12.09 -4.94 -17.54
N LYS A 487 11.06 -4.90 -18.38
CA LYS A 487 10.87 -3.89 -19.44
C LYS A 487 10.28 -2.59 -18.91
N GLY A 488 10.34 -1.57 -19.74
CA GLY A 488 9.75 -0.26 -19.52
C GLY A 488 10.57 0.67 -18.63
N HIS A 489 10.08 1.89 -18.51
CA HIS A 489 10.74 2.97 -17.76
C HIS A 489 12.24 3.09 -18.08
N GLU A 490 12.55 3.25 -19.37
CA GLU A 490 13.94 3.19 -19.87
C GLU A 490 14.72 4.50 -19.65
N PHE A 491 14.09 5.47 -18.99
CA PHE A 491 14.70 6.76 -18.67
C PHE A 491 15.95 6.60 -17.81
N GLY A 492 17.06 7.15 -18.28
CA GLY A 492 18.34 7.13 -17.57
C GLY A 492 19.18 5.88 -17.78
N LEU A 493 18.77 4.91 -18.59
CA LEU A 493 19.57 3.71 -18.88
C LEU A 493 20.81 4.02 -19.74
N GLU A 494 20.74 5.07 -20.59
CA GLU A 494 21.84 5.53 -21.47
C GLU A 494 22.82 6.49 -20.77
N LEU A 495 22.64 6.76 -19.48
CA LEU A 495 23.54 7.62 -18.73
C LEU A 495 24.93 6.99 -18.55
N SER A 496 25.97 7.84 -18.55
CA SER A 496 27.32 7.41 -18.15
C SER A 496 27.33 6.82 -16.73
N PRO A 497 28.27 5.96 -16.39
CA PRO A 497 28.39 5.42 -15.02
C PRO A 497 28.44 6.51 -13.95
N GLU A 498 29.14 7.63 -14.21
CA GLU A 498 29.30 8.76 -13.29
C GLU A 498 27.98 9.51 -13.10
N ASP A 499 27.24 9.76 -14.19
CA ASP A 499 25.93 10.41 -14.13
C ASP A 499 24.88 9.52 -13.49
N ARG A 500 24.93 8.22 -13.73
CA ARG A 500 24.07 7.23 -13.07
C ARG A 500 24.31 7.21 -11.56
N LYS A 501 25.58 7.16 -11.13
CA LYS A 501 25.95 7.25 -9.70
C LYS A 501 25.46 8.56 -9.08
N ALA A 502 25.62 9.68 -9.77
CA ALA A 502 25.16 10.98 -9.32
C ALA A 502 23.62 11.03 -9.19
N LEU A 503 22.90 10.49 -10.19
CA LEU A 503 21.44 10.41 -10.16
C LEU A 503 20.95 9.59 -8.97
N VAL A 504 21.52 8.41 -8.73
CA VAL A 504 21.17 7.57 -7.57
C VAL A 504 21.47 8.29 -6.25
N ALA A 505 22.62 9.00 -6.15
CA ALA A 505 22.93 9.80 -4.97
C ALA A 505 21.87 10.88 -4.72
N PHE A 506 21.44 11.58 -5.76
CA PHE A 506 20.35 12.57 -5.65
C PHE A 506 19.02 11.91 -5.22
N LEU A 507 18.60 10.82 -5.86
CA LEU A 507 17.36 10.12 -5.53
C LEU A 507 17.36 9.66 -4.07
N LYS A 508 18.49 9.24 -3.54
CA LYS A 508 18.64 8.85 -2.13
C LYS A 508 18.46 10.04 -1.16
N THR A 509 18.57 11.28 -1.61
CA THR A 509 18.31 12.47 -0.77
C THR A 509 16.83 12.85 -0.68
N LEU A 510 15.96 12.23 -1.49
CA LEU A 510 14.52 12.48 -1.52
C LEU A 510 13.80 11.64 -0.40
#